data_4e581f35ec4ca02980106ce728edc896
#
_entry.id   4e581f35ec4ca02980106ce728edc896
#
_cell.length_a   1.000
_cell.length_b   1.000
_cell.length_c   1.000
_cell.angle_alpha   90.00
_cell.angle_beta   90.00
_cell.angle_gamma   90.00
#
_symmetry.space_group_name_H-M   'P 1'
#
loop_
_entity.id
_entity.type
_entity.pdbx_description
1 polymer ?
#
loop_
_entity_poly.entity_id
_entity_poly.type
_entity_poly.pdbx_seq_one_letter_code
_entity_poly.pdbx_strand_id
1 'polypeptide(L)'
;GYFHTAILEPEKIKNFKIVEATSRNTKVYKEITKGEVCLLQHEVDKVEALVEKMMNNTVCRDLIHAEGNEFEVPGVAELAGNWWKGKADIVNHKEKLVVDLKTTADLEKFQWSAKKYNYDSQAFVYRNLFGYDMIFMVIDKNTGQIGIYDCSDTFYANGFAKVEKASEIYDLFFKNQDFDPNNYFINKTL
;
A
#
# COMPACT_ATOMS: atom_id res chain seq x y z
N GLY A 1 6.59 -4.69 -3.14
CA GLY A 1 7.75 -5.28 -2.45
C GLY A 1 7.57 -6.78 -2.23
N TYR A 2 8.61 -7.50 -1.72
CA TYR A 2 8.63 -8.97 -1.63
C TYR A 2 7.37 -9.56 -0.97
N PHE A 3 6.89 -9.00 0.14
CA PHE A 3 5.68 -9.46 0.83
C PHE A 3 4.45 -9.49 -0.09
N HIS A 4 4.17 -8.40 -0.80
CA HIS A 4 3.04 -8.34 -1.72
C HIS A 4 3.22 -9.32 -2.88
N THR A 5 4.42 -9.36 -3.47
CA THR A 5 4.70 -10.29 -4.57
C THR A 5 4.55 -11.73 -4.16
N ALA A 6 4.99 -12.10 -2.95
CA ALA A 6 4.87 -13.47 -2.45
C ALA A 6 3.40 -13.93 -2.30
N ILE A 7 2.47 -13.01 -2.02
CA ILE A 7 1.05 -13.32 -1.86
C ILE A 7 0.29 -13.19 -3.18
N LEU A 8 0.53 -12.10 -3.94
CA LEU A 8 -0.29 -11.73 -5.08
C LEU A 8 0.21 -12.30 -6.41
N GLU A 9 1.53 -12.44 -6.56
CA GLU A 9 2.19 -12.87 -7.80
C GLU A 9 3.39 -13.80 -7.48
N PRO A 10 3.17 -14.95 -6.82
CA PRO A 10 4.25 -15.79 -6.29
C PRO A 10 5.24 -16.27 -7.35
N GLU A 11 4.82 -16.37 -8.61
CA GLU A 11 5.69 -16.73 -9.73
C GLU A 11 6.76 -15.68 -10.02
N LYS A 12 6.57 -14.43 -9.57
CA LYS A 12 7.52 -13.32 -9.74
C LYS A 12 8.58 -13.24 -8.65
N ILE A 13 8.50 -14.05 -7.58
CA ILE A 13 9.50 -14.08 -6.50
C ILE A 13 10.91 -14.32 -7.05
N LYS A 14 11.03 -15.20 -8.05
CA LYS A 14 12.30 -15.51 -8.72
C LYS A 14 13.02 -14.30 -9.33
N ASN A 15 12.33 -13.18 -9.51
CA ASN A 15 12.91 -11.96 -10.05
C ASN A 15 13.67 -11.13 -8.99
N PHE A 16 13.49 -11.45 -7.71
CA PHE A 16 14.24 -10.77 -6.64
C PHE A 16 15.66 -11.35 -6.54
N LYS A 17 16.64 -10.46 -6.50
CA LYS A 17 18.03 -10.82 -6.21
C LYS A 17 18.20 -10.86 -4.69
N ILE A 18 18.60 -12.02 -4.19
CA ILE A 18 18.77 -12.28 -2.74
C ILE A 18 20.23 -12.62 -2.49
N VAL A 19 20.81 -12.07 -1.44
CA VAL A 19 22.23 -12.23 -1.09
C VAL A 19 22.35 -12.68 0.35
N GLU A 20 23.17 -13.70 0.58
CA GLU A 20 23.58 -14.15 1.91
C GLU A 20 24.67 -13.22 2.45
N ALA A 21 24.24 -12.27 3.29
CA ALA A 21 25.14 -11.35 4.00
C ALA A 21 24.46 -10.81 5.26
N THR A 22 25.24 -10.41 6.25
CA THR A 22 24.72 -9.90 7.52
C THR A 22 24.18 -8.47 7.40
N SER A 23 24.70 -7.67 6.49
CA SER A 23 24.18 -6.33 6.17
C SER A 23 24.66 -5.86 4.79
N ARG A 24 23.97 -4.84 4.25
CA ARG A 24 24.33 -4.19 2.98
C ARG A 24 25.66 -3.43 3.02
N ASN A 25 26.22 -3.20 4.22
CA ASN A 25 27.49 -2.50 4.39
C ASN A 25 28.70 -3.42 4.34
N THR A 26 28.51 -4.74 4.36
CA THR A 26 29.60 -5.72 4.34
C THR A 26 30.32 -5.74 3.00
N LYS A 27 31.61 -6.10 3.05
CA LYS A 27 32.44 -6.28 1.84
C LYS A 27 31.83 -7.36 0.93
N VAL A 28 31.40 -8.48 1.50
CA VAL A 28 30.75 -9.59 0.79
C VAL A 28 29.53 -9.11 0.01
N TYR A 29 28.62 -8.35 0.64
CA TYR A 29 27.46 -7.82 -0.06
C TYR A 29 27.86 -6.93 -1.24
N LYS A 30 28.78 -5.99 -1.03
CA LYS A 30 29.23 -5.04 -2.06
C LYS A 30 29.92 -5.73 -3.23
N GLU A 31 30.71 -6.77 -2.97
CA GLU A 31 31.38 -7.55 -4.02
C GLU A 31 30.37 -8.36 -4.87
N ILE A 32 29.34 -8.95 -4.24
CA ILE A 32 28.33 -9.72 -4.94
C ILE A 32 27.39 -8.82 -5.75
N THR A 33 26.92 -7.72 -5.15
CA THR A 33 25.87 -6.88 -5.75
C THR A 33 26.41 -5.87 -6.76
N LYS A 34 27.70 -5.52 -6.68
CA LYS A 34 28.35 -4.52 -7.56
C LYS A 34 27.59 -3.19 -7.64
N GLY A 35 26.99 -2.78 -6.52
CA GLY A 35 26.21 -1.55 -6.40
C GLY A 35 24.70 -1.69 -6.64
N GLU A 36 24.20 -2.84 -7.03
CA GLU A 36 22.78 -3.09 -7.10
C GLU A 36 22.16 -3.26 -5.69
N VAL A 37 20.90 -2.86 -5.54
CA VAL A 37 20.17 -3.07 -4.29
C VAL A 37 19.51 -4.44 -4.31
N CYS A 38 20.03 -5.36 -3.48
CA CYS A 38 19.50 -6.71 -3.33
C CYS A 38 18.89 -6.91 -1.94
N LEU A 39 17.99 -7.89 -1.83
CA LEU A 39 17.45 -8.32 -0.54
C LEU A 39 18.49 -9.18 0.20
N LEU A 40 18.46 -9.11 1.52
CA LEU A 40 19.26 -10.01 2.35
C LEU A 40 18.42 -11.26 2.69
N GLN A 41 19.07 -12.45 2.70
CA GLN A 41 18.39 -13.70 2.96
C GLN A 41 17.58 -13.65 4.27
N HIS A 42 18.16 -13.19 5.36
CA HIS A 42 17.48 -13.11 6.65
C HIS A 42 16.29 -12.12 6.67
N GLU A 43 16.25 -11.13 5.77
CA GLU A 43 15.08 -10.25 5.58
C GLU A 43 13.96 -11.00 4.85
N VAL A 44 14.35 -11.78 3.83
CA VAL A 44 13.41 -12.64 3.09
C VAL A 44 12.80 -13.69 4.01
N ASP A 45 13.62 -14.40 4.79
CA ASP A 45 13.14 -15.43 5.73
C ASP A 45 12.10 -14.87 6.72
N LYS A 46 12.33 -13.66 7.23
CA LYS A 46 11.36 -12.97 8.10
C LYS A 46 10.05 -12.65 7.37
N VAL A 47 10.13 -12.20 6.11
CA VAL A 47 8.93 -11.88 5.34
C VAL A 47 8.18 -13.16 4.96
N GLU A 48 8.87 -14.22 4.61
CA GLU A 48 8.25 -15.52 4.31
C GLU A 48 7.50 -16.09 5.51
N ALA A 49 8.05 -15.95 6.71
CA ALA A 49 7.34 -16.33 7.94
C ALA A 49 6.05 -15.51 8.16
N LEU A 50 6.00 -14.25 7.76
CA LEU A 50 4.78 -13.44 7.82
C LEU A 50 3.77 -13.86 6.74
N VAL A 51 4.24 -14.17 5.54
CA VAL A 51 3.39 -14.71 4.46
C VAL A 51 2.76 -16.02 4.91
N GLU A 52 3.55 -16.94 5.46
CA GLU A 52 3.05 -18.22 5.98
C GLU A 52 1.98 -18.01 7.06
N LYS A 53 2.21 -17.11 8.02
CA LYS A 53 1.21 -16.78 9.04
C LYS A 53 -0.10 -16.26 8.43
N MET A 54 -0.01 -15.35 7.46
CA MET A 54 -1.19 -14.80 6.77
C MET A 54 -1.93 -15.90 6.01
N MET A 55 -1.23 -16.76 5.29
CA MET A 55 -1.82 -17.86 4.53
C MET A 55 -2.39 -18.98 5.41
N ASN A 56 -1.88 -19.16 6.63
CA ASN A 56 -2.43 -20.11 7.60
C ASN A 56 -3.67 -19.56 8.33
N ASN A 57 -3.91 -18.26 8.29
CA ASN A 57 -5.14 -17.66 8.78
C ASN A 57 -6.28 -17.94 7.79
N THR A 58 -7.35 -18.60 8.24
CA THR A 58 -8.45 -19.02 7.37
C THR A 58 -9.13 -17.85 6.68
N VAL A 59 -9.40 -16.76 7.41
CA VAL A 59 -10.07 -15.58 6.85
C VAL A 59 -9.21 -14.90 5.79
N CYS A 60 -7.91 -14.72 6.06
CA CYS A 60 -7.00 -14.14 5.09
C CYS A 60 -6.86 -15.01 3.85
N ARG A 61 -6.69 -16.32 4.05
CA ARG A 61 -6.59 -17.26 2.93
C ARG A 61 -7.84 -17.27 2.07
N ASP A 62 -9.03 -17.26 2.69
CA ASP A 62 -10.29 -17.25 1.97
C ASP A 62 -10.49 -15.94 1.19
N LEU A 63 -10.09 -14.80 1.74
CA LEU A 63 -10.10 -13.52 1.04
C LEU A 63 -9.09 -13.50 -0.13
N ILE A 64 -7.89 -14.04 0.05
CA ILE A 64 -6.85 -14.07 -1.00
C ILE A 64 -7.21 -15.03 -2.12
N HIS A 65 -7.87 -16.16 -1.82
CA HIS A 65 -8.24 -17.19 -2.79
C HIS A 65 -9.72 -17.14 -3.21
N ALA A 66 -10.44 -16.06 -2.88
CA ALA A 66 -11.84 -15.92 -3.26
C ALA A 66 -11.99 -15.99 -4.79
N GLU A 67 -13.03 -16.69 -5.23
CA GLU A 67 -13.36 -16.78 -6.65
C GLU A 67 -13.64 -15.40 -7.23
N GLY A 68 -13.07 -15.10 -8.39
CA GLY A 68 -13.24 -13.82 -9.07
C GLY A 68 -12.26 -12.73 -8.60
N ASN A 69 -11.25 -13.08 -7.81
CA ASN A 69 -10.15 -12.18 -7.49
C ASN A 69 -9.30 -11.88 -8.73
N GLU A 70 -9.03 -10.61 -8.93
CA GLU A 70 -7.99 -10.11 -9.81
C GLU A 70 -6.92 -9.42 -8.96
N PHE A 71 -5.64 -9.64 -9.30
CA PHE A 71 -4.49 -9.15 -8.55
C PHE A 71 -3.77 -8.02 -9.27
N GLU A 72 -3.21 -7.07 -8.49
CA GLU A 72 -2.39 -5.97 -9.03
C GLU A 72 -3.13 -5.17 -10.10
N VAL A 73 -4.41 -4.86 -9.87
CA VAL A 73 -5.34 -4.27 -10.84
C VAL A 73 -5.13 -2.77 -10.96
N PRO A 74 -4.74 -2.25 -12.14
CA PRO A 74 -4.65 -0.81 -12.36
C PRO A 74 -6.03 -0.20 -12.56
N GLY A 75 -6.20 1.02 -12.07
CA GLY A 75 -7.40 1.82 -12.28
C GLY A 75 -7.06 3.29 -12.51
N VAL A 76 -7.90 3.99 -13.26
CA VAL A 76 -7.79 5.42 -13.56
C VAL A 76 -9.18 6.04 -13.50
N ALA A 77 -9.32 7.18 -12.81
CA ALA A 77 -10.55 7.97 -12.79
C ALA A 77 -10.25 9.47 -12.63
N GLU A 78 -11.18 10.30 -13.05
CA GLU A 78 -11.15 11.73 -12.78
C GLU A 78 -11.79 12.01 -11.43
N LEU A 79 -11.01 12.58 -10.49
CA LEU A 79 -11.46 12.94 -9.14
C LEU A 79 -10.99 14.36 -8.82
N ALA A 80 -11.88 15.19 -8.30
CA ALA A 80 -11.58 16.59 -7.96
C ALA A 80 -10.90 17.36 -9.10
N GLY A 81 -11.36 17.18 -10.35
CA GLY A 81 -10.85 17.86 -11.54
C GLY A 81 -9.49 17.41 -12.05
N ASN A 82 -8.96 16.31 -11.52
CA ASN A 82 -7.67 15.74 -11.93
C ASN A 82 -7.77 14.22 -12.18
N TRP A 83 -6.88 13.73 -13.05
CA TRP A 83 -6.74 12.31 -13.29
C TRP A 83 -5.94 11.63 -12.17
N TRP A 84 -6.56 10.68 -11.52
CA TRP A 84 -5.95 9.84 -10.49
C TRP A 84 -5.78 8.42 -11.00
N LYS A 85 -4.67 7.81 -10.63
CA LYS A 85 -4.40 6.40 -10.92
C LYS A 85 -4.02 5.66 -9.66
N GLY A 86 -4.38 4.40 -9.60
CA GLY A 86 -3.99 3.49 -8.53
C GLY A 86 -3.81 2.07 -9.07
N LYS A 87 -3.24 1.22 -8.27
CA LYS A 87 -3.13 -0.21 -8.53
C LYS A 87 -3.51 -0.93 -7.25
N ALA A 88 -4.68 -1.58 -7.26
CA ALA A 88 -5.19 -2.30 -6.12
C ALA A 88 -4.53 -3.68 -6.02
N ASP A 89 -4.21 -4.10 -4.80
CA ASP A 89 -3.62 -5.42 -4.54
C ASP A 89 -4.57 -6.54 -4.99
N ILE A 90 -5.85 -6.47 -4.58
CA ILE A 90 -6.89 -7.42 -4.96
C ILE A 90 -8.18 -6.65 -5.26
N VAL A 91 -8.82 -6.98 -6.38
CA VAL A 91 -10.20 -6.55 -6.70
C VAL A 91 -11.04 -7.77 -6.92
N ASN A 92 -12.13 -7.91 -6.17
CA ASN A 92 -13.12 -8.95 -6.36
C ASN A 92 -14.41 -8.35 -6.89
N HIS A 93 -14.69 -8.57 -8.17
CA HIS A 93 -15.89 -8.03 -8.83
C HIS A 93 -17.18 -8.76 -8.41
N LYS A 94 -17.08 -10.03 -7.99
CA LYS A 94 -18.21 -10.83 -7.53
C LYS A 94 -18.69 -10.38 -6.14
N GLU A 95 -17.73 -10.20 -5.22
CA GLU A 95 -18.01 -9.75 -3.85
C GLU A 95 -18.07 -8.21 -3.73
N LYS A 96 -17.71 -7.49 -4.81
CA LYS A 96 -17.64 -6.02 -4.87
C LYS A 96 -16.75 -5.45 -3.77
N LEU A 97 -15.54 -5.96 -3.69
CA LEU A 97 -14.59 -5.66 -2.62
C LEU A 97 -13.19 -5.36 -3.19
N VAL A 98 -12.54 -4.35 -2.63
CA VAL A 98 -11.11 -4.10 -2.80
C VAL A 98 -10.39 -4.49 -1.51
N VAL A 99 -9.34 -5.32 -1.62
CA VAL A 99 -8.50 -5.69 -0.48
C VAL A 99 -7.09 -5.16 -0.70
N ASP A 100 -6.55 -4.49 0.30
CA ASP A 100 -5.20 -3.94 0.27
C ASP A 100 -4.37 -4.54 1.42
N LEU A 101 -3.22 -5.09 1.07
CA LEU A 101 -2.31 -5.74 2.00
C LEU A 101 -1.39 -4.72 2.65
N LYS A 102 -1.29 -4.75 3.97
CA LYS A 102 -0.39 -3.87 4.73
C LYS A 102 0.45 -4.65 5.72
N THR A 103 1.65 -4.16 5.95
CA THR A 103 2.46 -4.56 7.11
C THR A 103 2.58 -3.38 8.06
N THR A 104 2.54 -3.64 9.35
CA THR A 104 2.74 -2.60 10.39
C THR A 104 3.82 -3.03 11.37
N ALA A 105 4.38 -2.09 12.11
CA ALA A 105 5.27 -2.38 13.22
C ALA A 105 4.51 -2.54 14.55
N ASP A 106 3.26 -2.08 14.60
CA ASP A 106 2.41 -2.11 15.79
C ASP A 106 0.95 -2.11 15.31
N LEU A 107 0.29 -3.25 15.48
CA LEU A 107 -1.09 -3.42 15.04
C LEU A 107 -2.07 -2.60 15.89
N GLU A 108 -1.81 -2.44 17.17
CA GLU A 108 -2.67 -1.66 18.08
C GLU A 108 -2.71 -0.17 17.67
N LYS A 109 -1.61 0.32 17.08
CA LYS A 109 -1.49 1.68 16.57
C LYS A 109 -1.84 1.82 15.09
N PHE A 110 -2.32 0.77 14.44
CA PHE A 110 -2.59 0.81 13.00
C PHE A 110 -3.59 1.91 12.62
N GLN A 111 -4.62 2.17 13.42
CA GLN A 111 -5.61 3.23 13.15
C GLN A 111 -4.96 4.64 13.04
N TRP A 112 -3.97 4.93 13.89
CA TRP A 112 -3.20 6.19 13.81
C TRP A 112 -2.24 6.18 12.63
N SER A 113 -1.60 5.05 12.38
CA SER A 113 -0.72 4.86 11.22
C SER A 113 -1.48 5.04 9.91
N ALA A 114 -2.69 4.52 9.81
CA ALA A 114 -3.55 4.67 8.63
C ALA A 114 -3.85 6.14 8.32
N LYS A 115 -4.15 6.94 9.34
CA LYS A 115 -4.34 8.41 9.18
C LYS A 115 -3.04 9.11 8.82
N LYS A 116 -1.93 8.77 9.48
CA LYS A 116 -0.60 9.37 9.26
C LYS A 116 -0.10 9.12 7.83
N TYR A 117 -0.33 7.93 7.29
CA TYR A 117 0.14 7.53 5.96
C TYR A 117 -0.89 7.76 4.85
N ASN A 118 -1.99 8.50 5.16
CA ASN A 118 -3.04 8.84 4.20
C ASN A 118 -3.72 7.62 3.56
N TYR A 119 -3.92 6.53 4.31
CA TYR A 119 -4.67 5.37 3.82
C TYR A 119 -6.15 5.68 3.60
N ASP A 120 -6.68 6.70 4.27
CA ASP A 120 -7.99 7.26 3.99
C ASP A 120 -8.10 7.83 2.57
N SER A 121 -7.06 8.53 2.10
CA SER A 121 -7.00 9.00 0.70
C SER A 121 -6.89 7.84 -0.28
N GLN A 122 -6.09 6.82 0.04
CA GLN A 122 -6.03 5.60 -0.76
C GLN A 122 -7.39 4.91 -0.86
N ALA A 123 -8.08 4.75 0.28
CA ALA A 123 -9.40 4.12 0.32
C ALA A 123 -10.42 4.89 -0.53
N PHE A 124 -10.46 6.23 -0.38
CA PHE A 124 -11.35 7.07 -1.20
C PHE A 124 -11.05 6.94 -2.69
N VAL A 125 -9.78 7.05 -3.08
CA VAL A 125 -9.38 6.91 -4.49
C VAL A 125 -9.77 5.53 -5.02
N TYR A 126 -9.44 4.45 -4.33
CA TYR A 126 -9.71 3.09 -4.80
C TYR A 126 -11.21 2.77 -4.87
N ARG A 127 -12.01 3.25 -3.91
CA ARG A 127 -13.47 3.15 -3.98
C ARG A 127 -14.01 3.80 -5.25
N ASN A 128 -13.46 4.93 -5.66
CA ASN A 128 -13.87 5.62 -6.88
C ASN A 128 -13.31 4.99 -8.17
N LEU A 129 -12.10 4.39 -8.12
CA LEU A 129 -11.53 3.69 -9.27
C LEU A 129 -12.31 2.41 -9.61
N PHE A 130 -12.74 1.67 -8.60
CA PHE A 130 -13.31 0.32 -8.78
C PHE A 130 -14.82 0.24 -8.47
N GLY A 131 -15.38 1.23 -7.79
CA GLY A 131 -16.80 1.27 -7.43
C GLY A 131 -17.17 0.35 -6.26
N TYR A 132 -16.19 -0.12 -5.46
CA TYR A 132 -16.37 -1.07 -4.38
C TYR A 132 -15.80 -0.55 -3.06
N ASP A 133 -16.33 -1.05 -1.95
CA ASP A 133 -15.76 -0.80 -0.64
C ASP A 133 -14.38 -1.44 -0.50
N MET A 134 -13.57 -0.88 0.38
CA MET A 134 -12.18 -1.31 0.60
C MET A 134 -11.98 -1.79 2.03
N ILE A 135 -11.20 -2.85 2.18
CA ILE A 135 -10.67 -3.32 3.46
C ILE A 135 -9.15 -3.37 3.43
N PHE A 136 -8.55 -3.16 4.60
CA PHE A 136 -7.13 -3.38 4.81
C PHE A 136 -6.91 -4.72 5.53
N MET A 137 -6.10 -5.58 4.93
CA MET A 137 -5.61 -6.81 5.55
C MET A 137 -4.18 -6.57 6.03
N VAL A 138 -4.00 -6.51 7.34
CA VAL A 138 -2.78 -6.01 7.98
C VAL A 138 -2.11 -7.09 8.80
N ILE A 139 -0.79 -7.21 8.70
CA ILE A 139 0.02 -8.07 9.58
C ILE A 139 1.08 -7.27 10.32
N ASP A 140 1.19 -7.50 11.61
CA ASP A 140 2.24 -6.94 12.45
C ASP A 140 3.56 -7.69 12.22
N LYS A 141 4.61 -6.94 11.83
CA LYS A 141 5.93 -7.51 11.52
C LYS A 141 6.65 -8.10 12.72
N ASN A 142 6.32 -7.65 13.93
CA ASN A 142 6.99 -8.06 15.15
C ASN A 142 6.29 -9.25 15.81
N THR A 143 4.96 -9.22 15.86
CA THR A 143 4.17 -10.22 16.57
C THR A 143 3.54 -11.27 15.64
N GLY A 144 3.39 -10.93 14.35
CA GLY A 144 2.64 -11.72 13.38
C GLY A 144 1.13 -11.73 13.62
N GLN A 145 0.62 -10.83 14.47
CA GLN A 145 -0.81 -10.63 14.64
C GLN A 145 -1.42 -10.04 13.38
N ILE A 146 -2.66 -10.45 13.08
CA ILE A 146 -3.38 -10.04 11.89
C ILE A 146 -4.60 -9.24 12.29
N GLY A 147 -4.86 -8.15 11.57
CA GLY A 147 -6.06 -7.35 11.67
C GLY A 147 -6.71 -7.15 10.30
N ILE A 148 -8.03 -7.14 10.27
CA ILE A 148 -8.82 -6.76 9.09
C ILE A 148 -9.60 -5.52 9.47
N TYR A 149 -9.47 -4.47 8.68
CA TYR A 149 -10.05 -3.16 8.96
C TYR A 149 -10.93 -2.71 7.82
N ASP A 150 -12.20 -2.50 8.12
CA ASP A 150 -13.16 -1.87 7.23
C ASP A 150 -12.95 -0.35 7.20
N CYS A 151 -13.32 0.28 6.11
CA CYS A 151 -13.29 1.73 5.95
C CYS A 151 -14.66 2.32 6.26
N SER A 152 -14.77 3.12 7.32
CA SER A 152 -16.00 3.84 7.67
C SER A 152 -16.28 5.00 6.71
N ASP A 153 -17.52 5.48 6.67
CA ASP A 153 -17.91 6.67 5.89
C ASP A 153 -17.07 7.89 6.29
N THR A 154 -16.77 8.05 7.57
CA THR A 154 -15.88 9.13 8.06
C THR A 154 -14.47 8.98 7.53
N PHE A 155 -13.97 7.75 7.41
CA PHE A 155 -12.65 7.48 6.85
C PHE A 155 -12.59 7.86 5.36
N TYR A 156 -13.61 7.50 4.58
CA TYR A 156 -13.74 7.93 3.18
C TYR A 156 -13.90 9.44 3.03
N ALA A 157 -14.70 10.09 3.90
CA ALA A 157 -14.88 11.54 3.87
C ALA A 157 -13.58 12.30 4.17
N ASN A 158 -12.78 11.82 5.11
CA ASN A 158 -11.44 12.37 5.38
C ASN A 158 -10.51 12.19 4.17
N GLY A 159 -10.59 11.04 3.51
CA GLY A 159 -9.86 10.77 2.28
C GLY A 159 -10.23 11.72 1.15
N PHE A 160 -11.54 11.96 0.95
CA PHE A 160 -12.04 12.93 -0.01
C PHE A 160 -11.47 14.33 0.22
N ALA A 161 -11.57 14.86 1.44
CA ALA A 161 -11.06 16.19 1.77
C ALA A 161 -9.55 16.33 1.48
N LYS A 162 -8.76 15.26 1.70
CA LYS A 162 -7.33 15.25 1.37
C LYS A 162 -7.08 15.20 -0.14
N VAL A 163 -7.88 14.46 -0.88
CA VAL A 163 -7.80 14.36 -2.35
C VAL A 163 -8.16 15.70 -2.99
N GLU A 164 -9.24 16.37 -2.53
CA GLU A 164 -9.57 17.72 -2.97
C GLU A 164 -8.41 18.69 -2.72
N LYS A 165 -7.87 18.69 -1.51
CA LYS A 165 -6.74 19.57 -1.16
C LYS A 165 -5.49 19.28 -1.97
N ALA A 166 -5.19 18.03 -2.24
CA ALA A 166 -4.06 17.65 -3.09
C ALA A 166 -4.28 18.11 -4.54
N SER A 167 -5.51 18.00 -5.07
CA SER A 167 -5.87 18.49 -6.40
C SER A 167 -5.76 20.00 -6.52
N GLU A 168 -6.24 20.77 -5.52
CA GLU A 168 -6.07 22.23 -5.48
C GLU A 168 -4.60 22.64 -5.53
N ILE A 169 -3.76 21.97 -4.72
CA ILE A 169 -2.32 22.25 -4.68
C ILE A 169 -1.67 21.88 -6.02
N TYR A 170 -2.05 20.74 -6.59
CA TYR A 170 -1.56 20.34 -7.92
C TYR A 170 -1.93 21.37 -8.99
N ASP A 171 -3.17 21.83 -9.02
CA ASP A 171 -3.63 22.83 -9.98
C ASP A 171 -2.90 24.15 -9.80
N LEU A 172 -2.67 24.57 -8.55
CA LEU A 172 -1.91 25.80 -8.26
C LEU A 172 -0.47 25.72 -8.78
N PHE A 173 0.22 24.60 -8.54
CA PHE A 173 1.65 24.48 -8.88
C PHE A 173 1.90 24.09 -10.34
N PHE A 174 0.99 23.36 -10.97
CA PHE A 174 1.24 22.75 -12.28
C PHE A 174 0.30 23.23 -13.40
N LYS A 175 -0.84 23.82 -13.08
CA LYS A 175 -1.78 24.35 -14.06
C LYS A 175 -1.87 25.87 -14.09
N ASN A 176 -1.58 26.54 -12.97
CA ASN A 176 -1.59 28.00 -12.92
C ASN A 176 -0.21 28.55 -13.34
N GLN A 177 -0.15 29.08 -14.57
CA GLN A 177 1.09 29.62 -15.13
C GLN A 177 1.55 30.93 -14.49
N ASP A 178 0.64 31.65 -13.85
CA ASP A 178 0.93 32.94 -13.19
C ASP A 178 1.36 32.78 -11.72
N PHE A 179 1.36 31.57 -11.20
CA PHE A 179 1.71 31.31 -9.81
C PHE A 179 3.23 31.17 -9.62
N ASP A 180 3.80 32.04 -8.77
CA ASP A 180 5.18 31.88 -8.30
C ASP A 180 5.24 30.96 -7.07
N PRO A 181 5.86 29.76 -7.16
CA PRO A 181 5.99 28.82 -6.05
C PRO A 181 6.69 29.42 -4.80
N ASN A 182 7.52 30.43 -4.96
CA ASN A 182 8.20 31.12 -3.85
C ASN A 182 7.21 31.88 -2.94
N ASN A 183 6.02 32.20 -3.45
CA ASN A 183 4.97 32.89 -2.69
C ASN A 183 4.03 31.88 -1.96
N TYR A 184 4.26 30.56 -2.09
CA TYR A 184 3.45 29.58 -1.38
C TYR A 184 3.77 29.57 0.12
N PHE A 185 2.74 29.68 0.94
CA PHE A 185 2.87 29.54 2.40
C PHE A 185 1.69 28.77 2.99
N ILE A 186 1.91 28.17 4.14
CA ILE A 186 0.89 27.46 4.90
C ILE A 186 0.49 28.30 6.10
N ASN A 187 -0.80 28.65 6.19
CA ASN A 187 -1.38 29.28 7.36
C ASN A 187 -2.26 28.27 8.10
N LYS A 188 -1.88 27.91 9.33
CA LYS A 188 -2.63 26.98 10.18
C LYS A 188 -2.59 27.44 11.63
N THR A 189 -3.69 27.20 12.34
CA THR A 189 -3.74 27.28 13.80
C THR A 189 -3.38 25.91 14.38
N LEU A 190 -2.51 25.89 15.40
CA LEU A 190 -2.10 24.68 16.13
C LEU A 190 -3.12 24.36 17.21
#